data_0306179d1143c373dbfc2cf8512bca5b
#
_entry.id   0306179d1143c373dbfc2cf8512bca5b
#
_cell.length_a   1.000
_cell.length_b   1.000
_cell.length_c   1.000
_cell.angle_alpha   90.00
_cell.angle_beta   90.00
_cell.angle_gamma   90.00
#
_symmetry.space_group_name_H-M   'P 1'
#
loop_
_entity.id
_entity.type
_entity.pdbx_description
1 polymer ?
#
loop_
_entity_poly.entity_id
_entity_poly.type
_entity_poly.pdbx_seq_one_letter_code
_entity_poly.pdbx_strand_id
1 'polypeptide(L)'
;MCSSDLAAGMAALARPYRAAEAFACGPDPYLAVVRQAMSQLGVTAVHLERFLSLAENPFAVTEPAGGVAATLQVCLDGTTRDVPWPAGTRMLDVLIDEGLDPPYSCREGICGACACQLTGGEVEMAHNEVLEAEDLAEGYILACQSLALTPEVSITYS
;
A
#
# COMPACT_ATOMS: atom_id res chain seq x y z
N MET A 1 7.46 3.81 29.56
CA MET A 1 7.87 5.21 29.28
C MET A 1 6.65 5.96 28.80
N CYS A 2 6.28 7.05 29.45
CA CYS A 2 5.12 7.86 29.03
C CYS A 2 5.50 8.70 27.80
N SER A 3 4.54 9.01 26.90
CA SER A 3 4.80 9.84 25.71
C SER A 3 5.34 11.24 26.06
N SER A 4 4.99 11.75 27.26
CA SER A 4 5.54 13.01 27.79
C SER A 4 7.05 12.95 28.07
N ASP A 5 7.56 11.79 28.51
CA ASP A 5 8.99 11.61 28.81
C ASP A 5 9.80 11.56 27.50
N LEU A 6 9.23 10.93 26.45
CA LEU A 6 9.83 10.90 25.12
C LEU A 6 9.89 12.28 24.48
N ALA A 7 8.82 13.07 24.60
CA ALA A 7 8.79 14.44 24.08
C ALA A 7 9.80 15.36 24.79
N ALA A 8 9.94 15.24 26.11
CA ALA A 8 10.92 15.99 26.88
C ALA A 8 12.36 15.61 26.52
N GLY A 9 12.65 14.32 26.33
CA GLY A 9 13.94 13.82 25.88
C GLY A 9 14.29 14.33 24.47
N MET A 10 13.34 14.27 23.55
CA MET A 10 13.51 14.79 22.18
C MET A 10 13.73 16.31 22.18
N ALA A 11 12.96 17.07 22.98
CA ALA A 11 13.14 18.51 23.11
C ALA A 11 14.52 18.86 23.67
N ALA A 12 15.04 18.10 24.62
CA ALA A 12 16.39 18.32 25.16
C ALA A 12 17.47 18.14 24.09
N LEU A 13 17.37 17.10 23.25
CA LEU A 13 18.30 16.85 22.14
C LEU A 13 18.20 17.90 21.04
N ALA A 14 17.00 18.36 20.71
CA ALA A 14 16.77 19.34 19.65
C ALA A 14 17.01 20.79 20.08
N ARG A 15 17.19 21.07 21.38
CA ARG A 15 17.38 22.42 21.91
C ARG A 15 18.48 23.26 21.22
N PRO A 16 19.66 22.70 20.86
CA PRO A 16 20.69 23.46 20.12
C PRO A 16 20.23 23.94 18.75
N TYR A 17 19.23 23.28 18.15
CA TYR A 17 18.76 23.50 16.78
C TYR A 17 17.40 24.22 16.73
N ARG A 18 16.95 24.84 17.82
CA ARG A 18 15.63 25.49 17.92
C ARG A 18 15.35 26.60 16.89
N ALA A 19 16.38 27.11 16.22
CA ALA A 19 16.27 28.13 15.17
C ALA A 19 16.18 27.53 13.76
N ALA A 20 16.30 26.19 13.63
CA ALA A 20 16.20 25.49 12.37
C ALA A 20 14.76 25.02 12.10
N GLU A 21 14.47 24.72 10.84
CA GLU A 21 13.24 23.99 10.46
C GLU A 21 13.36 22.52 10.84
N ALA A 22 12.26 21.93 11.30
CA ALA A 22 12.19 20.53 11.65
C ALA A 22 11.43 19.74 10.59
N PHE A 23 12.03 18.66 10.11
CA PHE A 23 11.42 17.70 9.19
C PHE A 23 11.36 16.34 9.89
N ALA A 24 10.19 15.70 9.91
CA ALA A 24 10.04 14.38 10.45
C ALA A 24 9.05 13.55 9.63
N CYS A 25 9.40 12.29 9.41
CA CYS A 25 8.56 11.32 8.74
C CYS A 25 8.42 10.08 9.62
N GLY A 26 7.20 9.54 9.75
CA GLY A 26 6.95 8.38 10.60
C GLY A 26 5.48 8.12 10.91
N PRO A 27 5.21 7.12 11.78
CA PRO A 27 3.86 6.78 12.22
C PRO A 27 3.28 7.86 13.14
N ASP A 28 1.94 7.95 13.19
CA ASP A 28 1.22 8.96 13.96
C ASP A 28 1.67 9.11 15.43
N PRO A 29 1.91 8.03 16.21
CA PRO A 29 2.38 8.18 17.59
C PRO A 29 3.74 8.87 17.70
N TYR A 30 4.66 8.61 16.76
CA TYR A 30 5.96 9.27 16.70
C TYR A 30 5.81 10.75 16.32
N LEU A 31 5.01 11.04 15.29
CA LEU A 31 4.77 12.42 14.85
C LEU A 31 4.09 13.27 15.94
N ALA A 32 3.24 12.67 16.78
CA ALA A 32 2.66 13.34 17.92
C ALA A 32 3.72 13.75 18.97
N VAL A 33 4.69 12.87 19.23
CA VAL A 33 5.83 13.17 20.12
C VAL A 33 6.71 14.28 19.53
N VAL A 34 7.03 14.22 18.23
CA VAL A 34 7.78 15.28 17.55
C VAL A 34 7.07 16.62 17.66
N ARG A 35 5.77 16.66 17.35
CA ARG A 35 4.96 17.88 17.42
C ARG A 35 4.98 18.49 18.82
N GLN A 36 4.82 17.66 19.85
CA GLN A 36 4.86 18.08 21.23
C GLN A 36 6.26 18.62 21.63
N ALA A 37 7.35 17.95 21.25
CA ALA A 37 8.71 18.37 21.53
C ALA A 37 9.06 19.71 20.86
N MET A 38 8.69 19.89 19.59
CA MET A 38 8.92 21.12 18.84
C MET A 38 8.12 22.29 19.40
N SER A 39 6.88 22.04 19.83
CA SER A 39 6.06 23.03 20.54
C SER A 39 6.70 23.50 21.83
N GLN A 40 7.26 22.60 22.66
CA GLN A 40 7.99 22.96 23.87
C GLN A 40 9.22 23.84 23.64
N LEU A 41 9.83 23.72 22.45
CA LEU A 41 11.00 24.53 22.02
C LEU A 41 10.61 25.83 21.34
N GLY A 42 9.32 26.06 21.05
CA GLY A 42 8.85 27.21 20.29
C GLY A 42 9.20 27.16 18.79
N VAL A 43 9.53 25.98 18.25
CA VAL A 43 9.78 25.79 16.83
C VAL A 43 8.44 25.78 16.09
N THR A 44 8.24 26.72 15.17
CA THR A 44 7.00 26.88 14.40
C THR A 44 7.07 26.28 13.00
N ALA A 45 8.27 26.19 12.41
CA ALA A 45 8.48 25.58 11.10
C ALA A 45 8.71 24.07 11.28
N VAL A 46 7.63 23.31 11.31
CA VAL A 46 7.64 21.85 11.48
C VAL A 46 6.90 21.20 10.34
N HIS A 47 7.62 20.40 9.54
CA HIS A 47 7.13 19.66 8.39
C HIS A 47 7.01 18.19 8.76
N LEU A 48 5.80 17.64 8.73
CA LEU A 48 5.53 16.27 9.14
C LEU A 48 4.92 15.49 7.98
N GLU A 49 5.53 14.35 7.67
CA GLU A 49 5.02 13.39 6.69
C GLU A 49 4.62 12.08 7.38
N ARG A 50 3.49 11.52 7.00
CA ARG A 50 3.00 10.24 7.53
C ARG A 50 3.54 9.09 6.70
N PHE A 51 3.86 7.98 7.37
CA PHE A 51 3.87 6.68 6.70
C PHE A 51 2.42 6.21 6.53
N LEU A 52 1.91 6.30 5.31
CA LEU A 52 0.55 5.81 5.02
C LEU A 52 0.47 4.28 5.08
N SER A 53 1.58 3.60 4.80
CA SER A 53 1.69 2.14 4.74
C SER A 53 1.69 1.40 6.09
N LEU A 54 1.59 2.09 7.23
CA LEU A 54 1.59 1.47 8.56
C LEU A 54 0.24 1.57 9.30
N ALA A 55 -0.83 1.99 8.62
CA ALA A 55 -2.16 2.07 9.23
C ALA A 55 -2.73 0.69 9.57
N GLU A 56 -2.31 -0.35 8.86
CA GLU A 56 -2.67 -1.75 9.14
C GLU A 56 -1.40 -2.56 9.49
N ASN A 57 -1.57 -3.56 10.34
CA ASN A 57 -0.50 -4.51 10.66
C ASN A 57 -0.08 -5.22 9.35
N PRO A 58 1.15 -5.00 8.82
CA PRO A 58 1.58 -5.63 7.58
C PRO A 58 1.66 -7.16 7.67
N PHE A 59 1.54 -7.71 8.88
CA PHE A 59 1.47 -9.14 9.18
C PHE A 59 0.06 -9.62 9.54
N ALA A 60 -0.93 -8.72 9.59
CA ALA A 60 -2.32 -9.13 9.69
C ALA A 60 -2.76 -9.64 8.33
N VAL A 61 -2.84 -10.94 8.19
CA VAL A 61 -3.56 -11.58 7.10
C VAL A 61 -5.04 -11.27 7.33
N THR A 62 -5.49 -10.11 6.88
CA THR A 62 -6.92 -9.85 6.75
C THR A 62 -7.34 -10.66 5.53
N GLU A 63 -7.90 -11.83 5.75
CA GLU A 63 -8.52 -12.57 4.65
C GLU A 63 -9.64 -11.68 4.08
N PRO A 64 -9.54 -11.22 2.84
CA PRO A 64 -10.63 -10.48 2.23
C PRO A 64 -11.83 -11.44 2.14
N ALA A 65 -12.92 -11.07 2.81
CA ALA A 65 -14.17 -11.79 2.70
C ALA A 65 -14.78 -11.51 1.33
N GLY A 66 -14.55 -12.40 0.37
CA GLY A 66 -15.10 -12.26 -0.98
C GLY A 66 -14.28 -13.00 -2.03
N GLY A 67 -14.74 -12.89 -3.28
CA GLY A 67 -14.12 -13.54 -4.42
C GLY A 67 -14.46 -15.03 -4.55
N VAL A 68 -14.19 -15.58 -5.71
CA VAL A 68 -14.38 -17.01 -6.03
C VAL A 68 -13.02 -17.64 -6.33
N ALA A 69 -12.92 -18.95 -6.22
CA ALA A 69 -11.76 -19.68 -6.72
C ALA A 69 -11.73 -19.59 -8.25
N ALA A 70 -10.59 -19.27 -8.81
CA ALA A 70 -10.40 -19.02 -10.24
C ALA A 70 -9.10 -19.63 -10.77
N THR A 71 -8.97 -19.66 -12.07
CA THR A 71 -7.70 -19.79 -12.77
C THR A 71 -7.31 -18.42 -13.31
N LEU A 72 -6.13 -17.96 -12.93
CA LEU A 72 -5.57 -16.69 -13.42
C LEU A 72 -4.59 -16.98 -14.56
N GLN A 73 -4.91 -16.52 -15.75
CA GLN A 73 -3.96 -16.47 -16.86
C GLN A 73 -3.22 -15.13 -16.81
N VAL A 74 -1.92 -15.19 -16.64
CA VAL A 74 -1.07 -14.00 -16.59
C VAL A 74 -0.08 -13.98 -17.74
N CYS A 75 -0.03 -12.88 -18.49
CA CYS A 75 1.03 -12.57 -19.44
C CYS A 75 1.97 -11.55 -18.78
N LEU A 76 3.20 -12.00 -18.47
CA LEU A 76 4.25 -11.18 -17.88
C LEU A 76 5.53 -11.37 -18.70
N ASP A 77 6.17 -10.29 -19.13
CA ASP A 77 7.38 -10.30 -19.96
C ASP A 77 7.26 -11.19 -21.21
N GLY A 78 6.09 -11.18 -21.85
CA GLY A 78 5.81 -11.99 -23.05
C GLY A 78 5.62 -13.49 -22.78
N THR A 79 5.64 -13.91 -21.52
CA THR A 79 5.37 -15.30 -21.12
C THR A 79 3.99 -15.42 -20.51
N THR A 80 3.16 -16.33 -21.04
CA THR A 80 1.83 -16.60 -20.51
C THR A 80 1.86 -17.84 -19.61
N ARG A 81 1.26 -17.75 -18.42
CA ARG A 81 1.12 -18.85 -17.47
C ARG A 81 -0.29 -18.85 -16.88
N ASP A 82 -0.81 -20.05 -16.61
CA ASP A 82 -2.02 -20.25 -15.85
C ASP A 82 -1.64 -20.64 -14.44
N VAL A 83 -2.21 -19.91 -13.46
CA VAL A 83 -1.95 -20.14 -12.03
C VAL A 83 -3.28 -20.33 -11.28
N PRO A 84 -3.35 -21.22 -10.28
CA PRO A 84 -4.53 -21.38 -9.46
C PRO A 84 -4.71 -20.15 -8.57
N TRP A 85 -5.90 -19.60 -8.52
CA TRP A 85 -6.25 -18.44 -7.70
C TRP A 85 -7.27 -18.85 -6.63
N PRO A 86 -6.84 -19.07 -5.37
CA PRO A 86 -7.73 -19.41 -4.28
C PRO A 86 -8.72 -18.29 -3.98
N ALA A 87 -9.96 -18.65 -3.64
CA ALA A 87 -10.98 -17.68 -3.22
C ALA A 87 -10.48 -16.84 -2.03
N GLY A 88 -10.80 -15.56 -2.04
CA GLY A 88 -10.42 -14.64 -0.96
C GLY A 88 -8.94 -14.20 -0.96
N THR A 89 -8.11 -14.66 -1.88
CA THR A 89 -6.71 -14.27 -1.99
C THR A 89 -6.57 -13.11 -2.98
N ARG A 90 -5.77 -12.09 -2.67
CA ARG A 90 -5.50 -11.00 -3.61
C ARG A 90 -4.62 -11.47 -4.76
N MET A 91 -4.89 -10.98 -5.96
CA MET A 91 -4.16 -11.38 -7.18
C MET A 91 -2.64 -11.24 -7.04
N LEU A 92 -2.15 -10.13 -6.49
CA LEU A 92 -0.71 -9.90 -6.31
C LEU A 92 -0.07 -10.98 -5.44
N ASP A 93 -0.75 -11.40 -4.37
CA ASP A 93 -0.22 -12.43 -3.46
C ASP A 93 -0.10 -13.77 -4.17
N VAL A 94 -1.11 -14.14 -4.98
CA VAL A 94 -1.07 -15.35 -5.82
C VAL A 94 0.11 -15.33 -6.78
N LEU A 95 0.33 -14.20 -7.47
CA LEU A 95 1.43 -14.07 -8.43
C LEU A 95 2.80 -14.25 -7.74
N ILE A 96 2.98 -13.65 -6.56
CA ILE A 96 4.22 -13.78 -5.78
C ILE A 96 4.40 -15.20 -5.27
N ASP A 97 3.37 -15.83 -4.73
CA ASP A 97 3.41 -17.20 -4.18
C ASP A 97 3.73 -18.24 -5.27
N GLU A 98 3.28 -18.00 -6.52
CA GLU A 98 3.60 -18.84 -7.69
C GLU A 98 4.99 -18.53 -8.30
N GLY A 99 5.76 -17.67 -7.65
CA GLY A 99 7.14 -17.34 -8.05
C GLY A 99 7.23 -16.46 -9.29
N LEU A 100 6.18 -15.69 -9.58
CA LEU A 100 6.19 -14.62 -10.57
C LEU A 100 6.72 -13.34 -9.90
N ASP A 101 7.32 -12.46 -10.68
CA ASP A 101 7.87 -11.19 -10.20
C ASP A 101 7.13 -9.99 -10.83
N PRO A 102 5.83 -9.80 -10.51
CA PRO A 102 5.08 -8.65 -11.01
C PRO A 102 5.57 -7.37 -10.37
N PRO A 103 5.47 -6.22 -11.06
CA PRO A 103 5.81 -4.94 -10.43
C PRO A 103 4.83 -4.62 -9.30
N TYR A 104 5.33 -4.19 -8.14
CA TYR A 104 4.50 -3.69 -7.02
C TYR A 104 5.29 -2.80 -6.06
N SER A 105 4.59 -2.07 -5.18
CA SER A 105 5.21 -1.24 -4.13
C SER A 105 4.34 -1.17 -2.88
N CYS A 106 3.35 -0.28 -2.80
CA CYS A 106 2.60 0.03 -1.57
C CYS A 106 1.70 -1.10 -1.05
N ARG A 107 1.12 -1.93 -1.92
CA ARG A 107 0.11 -2.97 -1.64
C ARG A 107 -1.22 -2.42 -1.08
N GLU A 108 -1.46 -1.11 -1.16
CA GLU A 108 -2.60 -0.38 -0.57
C GLU A 108 -3.53 0.27 -1.59
N GLY A 109 -3.25 0.13 -2.90
CA GLY A 109 -4.11 0.70 -3.95
C GLY A 109 -3.90 2.20 -4.23
N ILE A 110 -2.78 2.79 -3.75
CA ILE A 110 -2.52 4.24 -3.83
C ILE A 110 -1.36 4.64 -4.75
N CYS A 111 -0.49 3.71 -5.18
CA CYS A 111 0.72 4.06 -5.94
C CYS A 111 0.69 3.66 -7.42
N GLY A 112 -0.21 2.79 -7.85
CA GLY A 112 -0.31 2.32 -9.23
C GLY A 112 0.78 1.33 -9.69
N ALA A 113 1.82 1.06 -8.89
CA ALA A 113 2.95 0.23 -9.32
C ALA A 113 2.57 -1.19 -9.73
N CYS A 114 1.47 -1.73 -9.22
CA CYS A 114 0.96 -3.06 -9.55
C CYS A 114 -0.18 -3.04 -10.59
N ALA A 115 -0.33 -1.94 -11.32
CA ALA A 115 -1.36 -1.84 -12.35
C ALA A 115 -1.07 -2.84 -13.48
N CYS A 116 -2.12 -3.54 -13.90
CA CYS A 116 -2.11 -4.45 -15.04
C CYS A 116 -3.44 -4.33 -15.80
N GLN A 117 -3.48 -4.81 -17.03
CA GLN A 117 -4.69 -4.78 -17.82
C GLN A 117 -5.45 -6.09 -17.73
N LEU A 118 -6.71 -6.01 -17.36
CA LEU A 118 -7.67 -7.12 -17.39
C LEU A 118 -8.08 -7.39 -18.85
N THR A 119 -7.79 -8.58 -19.33
CA THR A 119 -8.09 -8.98 -20.71
C THR A 119 -9.25 -9.98 -20.81
N GLY A 120 -9.65 -10.55 -19.66
CA GLY A 120 -10.80 -11.46 -19.60
C GLY A 120 -11.23 -11.73 -18.15
N GLY A 121 -12.50 -12.06 -17.96
CA GLY A 121 -13.09 -12.26 -16.66
C GLY A 121 -13.45 -10.97 -15.94
N GLU A 122 -13.80 -11.07 -14.65
CA GLU A 122 -14.18 -9.96 -13.80
C GLU A 122 -13.48 -10.03 -12.45
N VAL A 123 -13.11 -8.88 -11.92
CA VAL A 123 -12.49 -8.73 -10.58
C VAL A 123 -13.16 -7.61 -9.80
N GLU A 124 -13.08 -7.68 -8.48
CA GLU A 124 -13.44 -6.59 -7.58
C GLU A 124 -12.17 -6.03 -6.94
N MET A 125 -11.99 -4.72 -6.99
CA MET A 125 -10.93 -4.02 -6.27
C MET A 125 -11.43 -3.52 -4.93
N ALA A 126 -10.77 -3.93 -3.85
CA ALA A 126 -11.12 -3.51 -2.49
C ALA A 126 -10.84 -2.02 -2.24
N HIS A 127 -9.81 -1.46 -2.89
CA HIS A 127 -9.41 -0.05 -2.75
C HIS A 127 -8.72 0.45 -4.02
N ASN A 128 -9.00 1.70 -4.41
CA ASN A 128 -8.37 2.38 -5.55
C ASN A 128 -8.39 3.89 -5.32
N GLU A 129 -7.21 4.51 -5.21
CA GLU A 129 -7.04 5.96 -5.15
C GLU A 129 -6.20 6.52 -6.31
N VAL A 130 -5.77 5.68 -7.26
CA VAL A 130 -4.80 6.06 -8.29
C VAL A 130 -5.30 5.89 -9.72
N LEU A 131 -6.14 4.86 -10.01
CA LEU A 131 -6.70 4.67 -11.34
C LEU A 131 -7.92 5.58 -11.52
N GLU A 132 -7.91 6.34 -12.60
CA GLU A 132 -9.02 7.22 -12.97
C GLU A 132 -10.10 6.46 -13.77
N ALA A 133 -11.20 7.14 -14.06
CA ALA A 133 -12.32 6.53 -14.79
C ALA A 133 -11.92 6.05 -16.20
N GLU A 134 -10.99 6.76 -16.85
CA GLU A 134 -10.45 6.40 -18.16
C GLU A 134 -9.63 5.11 -18.07
N ASP A 135 -8.76 4.97 -17.06
CA ASP A 135 -7.95 3.76 -16.83
C ASP A 135 -8.83 2.53 -16.61
N LEU A 136 -9.86 2.70 -15.76
CA LEU A 136 -10.84 1.64 -15.50
C LEU A 136 -11.62 1.25 -16.75
N ALA A 137 -11.96 2.23 -17.62
CA ALA A 137 -12.64 1.97 -18.88
C ALA A 137 -11.74 1.25 -19.90
N GLU A 138 -10.41 1.44 -19.82
CA GLU A 138 -9.42 0.72 -20.61
C GLU A 138 -9.09 -0.67 -20.03
N GLY A 139 -9.69 -1.02 -18.88
CA GLY A 139 -9.52 -2.31 -18.22
C GLY A 139 -8.32 -2.40 -17.27
N TYR A 140 -7.72 -1.27 -16.87
CA TYR A 140 -6.66 -1.31 -15.86
C TYR A 140 -7.22 -1.63 -14.47
N ILE A 141 -6.49 -2.47 -13.75
CA ILE A 141 -6.80 -2.90 -12.39
C ILE A 141 -5.53 -2.87 -11.54
N LEU A 142 -5.71 -2.86 -10.22
CA LEU A 142 -4.59 -2.96 -9.27
C LEU A 142 -4.50 -4.39 -8.72
N ALA A 143 -3.48 -5.14 -9.10
CA ALA A 143 -3.29 -6.53 -8.68
C ALA A 143 -3.30 -6.71 -7.15
N CYS A 144 -2.75 -5.74 -6.40
CA CYS A 144 -2.73 -5.79 -4.93
C CYS A 144 -4.10 -5.61 -4.27
N GLN A 145 -5.13 -5.19 -5.02
CA GLN A 145 -6.47 -4.94 -4.50
C GLN A 145 -7.54 -5.85 -5.12
N SER A 146 -7.18 -6.62 -6.15
CA SER A 146 -8.12 -7.40 -6.95
C SER A 146 -8.41 -8.77 -6.37
N LEU A 147 -9.70 -9.14 -6.34
CA LEU A 147 -10.26 -10.46 -6.04
C LEU A 147 -11.01 -10.97 -7.25
N ALA A 148 -10.95 -12.27 -7.53
CA ALA A 148 -11.68 -12.86 -8.65
C ALA A 148 -13.19 -12.86 -8.40
N LEU A 149 -13.99 -12.45 -9.40
CA LEU A 149 -15.45 -12.59 -9.41
C LEU A 149 -15.91 -13.69 -10.38
N THR A 150 -15.06 -14.10 -11.31
CA THR A 150 -15.32 -15.16 -12.29
C THR A 150 -14.31 -16.30 -12.17
N PRO A 151 -14.67 -17.54 -12.56
CA PRO A 151 -13.79 -18.72 -12.45
C PRO A 151 -12.53 -18.65 -13.33
N GLU A 152 -12.54 -17.82 -14.35
CA GLU A 152 -11.43 -17.59 -15.27
C GLU A 152 -11.17 -16.09 -15.36
N VAL A 153 -9.92 -15.68 -15.15
CA VAL A 153 -9.48 -14.29 -15.23
C VAL A 153 -8.18 -14.25 -16.03
N SER A 154 -8.05 -13.28 -16.93
CA SER A 154 -6.85 -13.09 -17.74
C SER A 154 -6.35 -11.66 -17.61
N ILE A 155 -5.02 -11.52 -17.40
CA ILE A 155 -4.36 -10.23 -17.30
C ILE A 155 -3.08 -10.17 -18.12
N THR A 156 -2.64 -8.96 -18.42
CA THR A 156 -1.32 -8.69 -19.02
C THR A 156 -0.63 -7.53 -18.31
N TYR A 157 0.66 -7.71 -18.09
CA TYR A 157 1.60 -6.63 -17.81
C TYR A 157 2.28 -6.27 -19.11
N SER A 158 2.18 -5.02 -19.54
CA SER A 158 2.80 -4.47 -20.78
C SER A 158 4.11 -3.78 -20.49
#